data_865111c43f8e9e31f78636f254cd2aba
#
_entry.id   865111c43f8e9e31f78636f254cd2aba
#
_cell.length_a   1.000
_cell.length_b   1.000
_cell.length_c   1.000
_cell.angle_alpha   90.00
_cell.angle_beta   90.00
_cell.angle_gamma   90.00
#
_symmetry.space_group_name_H-M   'P 1'
#
loop_
_entity.id
_entity.type
_entity.pdbx_description
1 polymer ?
#
loop_
_entity_poly.entity_id
_entity_poly.type
_entity_poly.pdbx_seq_one_letter_code
_entity_poly.pdbx_strand_id
1 'polypeptide(L)'
;MIEIAPTWFTDALKIQKSEHRISVEGASIYYQKWGDDSKPGLMLVHGSGSHSHWWDFIAPQLLDHFQVSALDLSGMGDSDRRDRYEGSLFGREILAVAKDSGFFDSRPMDPVICGHSLGGYMSTFAAHQSRNPIQGVIMIDSPIRPPDYDYSTHERSGPIRRIKTYPDKETILERFRLTPEQDCENKYILDYIAKWSIRESNGGYEWKFDDSLFDKLGFGHMTRSIAFELSCKLGILYGTKSSMFSDDILSYARSSAKKGTRIISIEDAAHHIPLDQPVKLVEEILRMIDKWK
;
A
#
# COMPACT_ATOMS: atom_id res chain seq x y z
N MET A 1 -28.73 -11.35 -1.52
CA MET A 1 -28.02 -12.65 -1.32
C MET A 1 -26.73 -12.31 -0.61
N ILE A 2 -26.37 -13.00 0.48
CA ILE A 2 -25.05 -12.87 1.09
C ILE A 2 -24.06 -13.52 0.10
N GLU A 3 -23.14 -12.74 -0.42
CA GLU A 3 -22.09 -13.25 -1.29
C GLU A 3 -21.19 -14.21 -0.50
N ILE A 4 -21.09 -15.45 -0.95
CA ILE A 4 -20.22 -16.44 -0.28
C ILE A 4 -18.79 -16.16 -0.73
N ALA A 5 -17.91 -15.85 0.21
CA ALA A 5 -16.51 -15.64 -0.09
C ALA A 5 -15.88 -16.88 -0.75
N PRO A 6 -15.09 -16.73 -1.82
CA PRO A 6 -14.48 -17.85 -2.51
C PRO A 6 -13.42 -18.54 -1.65
N THR A 7 -13.18 -19.83 -1.93
CA THR A 7 -12.28 -20.69 -1.13
C THR A 7 -10.87 -20.11 -1.03
N TRP A 8 -10.32 -19.57 -2.12
CA TRP A 8 -8.98 -18.98 -2.11
C TRP A 8 -8.83 -17.87 -1.06
N PHE A 9 -9.88 -17.05 -0.87
CA PHE A 9 -9.89 -15.96 0.11
C PHE A 9 -9.95 -16.51 1.53
N THR A 10 -10.88 -17.42 1.78
CA THR A 10 -11.04 -18.01 3.11
C THR A 10 -9.84 -18.85 3.53
N ASP A 11 -9.16 -19.50 2.59
CA ASP A 11 -7.96 -20.28 2.87
C ASP A 11 -6.74 -19.36 3.11
N ALA A 12 -6.61 -18.28 2.34
CA ALA A 12 -5.59 -17.28 2.59
C ALA A 12 -5.67 -16.71 4.01
N LEU A 13 -6.88 -16.40 4.49
CA LEU A 13 -7.06 -15.86 5.86
C LEU A 13 -6.73 -16.85 6.99
N LYS A 14 -6.62 -18.16 6.72
CA LYS A 14 -6.20 -19.18 7.69
C LYS A 14 -4.69 -19.30 7.84
N ILE A 15 -3.92 -18.77 6.90
CA ILE A 15 -2.46 -18.83 6.92
C ILE A 15 -1.94 -18.02 8.10
N GLN A 16 -1.12 -18.67 8.91
CA GLN A 16 -0.55 -18.04 10.10
C GLN A 16 0.37 -16.89 9.74
N LYS A 17 0.26 -15.82 10.51
CA LYS A 17 1.11 -14.64 10.49
C LYS A 17 1.55 -14.30 11.91
N SER A 18 2.66 -13.62 12.04
CA SER A 18 3.08 -12.99 13.29
C SER A 18 2.84 -11.49 13.23
N GLU A 19 2.53 -10.90 14.36
CA GLU A 19 2.28 -9.46 14.52
C GLU A 19 3.38 -8.86 15.38
N HIS A 20 3.88 -7.71 14.97
CA HIS A 20 5.04 -7.08 15.56
C HIS A 20 4.85 -5.57 15.71
N ARG A 21 5.68 -4.98 16.58
CA ARG A 21 5.79 -3.53 16.72
C ARG A 21 7.23 -3.15 16.90
N ILE A 22 7.66 -2.10 16.20
CA ILE A 22 8.99 -1.51 16.37
C ILE A 22 8.86 -0.01 16.62
N SER A 23 9.83 0.56 17.29
CA SER A 23 9.89 2.01 17.49
C SER A 23 10.69 2.66 16.35
N VAL A 24 10.09 3.60 15.65
CA VAL A 24 10.74 4.40 14.61
C VAL A 24 10.55 5.87 14.96
N GLU A 25 11.63 6.56 15.31
CA GLU A 25 11.62 8.00 15.65
C GLU A 25 10.48 8.39 16.61
N GLY A 26 10.36 7.62 17.69
CA GLY A 26 9.41 7.89 18.79
C GLY A 26 7.98 7.39 18.56
N ALA A 27 7.64 6.81 17.39
CA ALA A 27 6.35 6.19 17.15
C ALA A 27 6.47 4.66 17.07
N SER A 28 5.46 3.96 17.58
CA SER A 28 5.30 2.52 17.47
C SER A 28 4.69 2.19 16.12
N ILE A 29 5.41 1.46 15.29
CA ILE A 29 4.97 1.01 13.96
C ILE A 29 4.57 -0.45 14.04
N TYR A 30 3.31 -0.73 13.72
CA TYR A 30 2.77 -2.07 13.64
C TYR A 30 3.05 -2.69 12.28
N TYR A 31 3.36 -3.98 12.26
CA TYR A 31 3.44 -4.74 11.02
C TYR A 31 3.13 -6.23 11.24
N GLN A 32 2.78 -6.88 10.16
CA GLN A 32 2.50 -8.30 10.05
C GLN A 32 3.57 -8.97 9.20
N LYS A 33 3.88 -10.24 9.52
CA LYS A 33 4.87 -11.03 8.81
C LYS A 33 4.36 -12.43 8.53
N TRP A 34 4.61 -12.94 7.32
CA TRP A 34 4.27 -14.29 6.86
C TRP A 34 5.48 -14.96 6.22
N GLY A 35 5.48 -16.27 6.28
CA GLY A 35 6.35 -17.13 5.47
C GLY A 35 7.70 -17.44 6.11
N ASP A 36 8.59 -17.97 5.30
CA ASP A 36 9.87 -18.54 5.69
C ASP A 36 10.99 -17.50 5.57
N ASP A 37 11.76 -17.33 6.65
CA ASP A 37 12.86 -16.38 6.76
C ASP A 37 14.04 -16.67 5.82
N SER A 38 14.09 -17.83 5.18
CA SER A 38 15.11 -18.17 4.17
C SER A 38 14.82 -17.62 2.77
N LYS A 39 13.56 -17.17 2.51
CA LYS A 39 13.13 -16.64 1.21
C LYS A 39 13.43 -15.15 1.08
N PRO A 40 13.55 -14.64 -0.17
CA PRO A 40 13.66 -13.20 -0.40
C PRO A 40 12.52 -12.40 0.27
N GLY A 41 12.83 -11.19 0.74
CA GLY A 41 11.85 -10.32 1.38
C GLY A 41 10.95 -9.59 0.36
N LEU A 42 9.65 -9.52 0.64
CA LEU A 42 8.71 -8.69 -0.08
C LEU A 42 7.90 -7.84 0.91
N MET A 43 8.04 -6.51 0.80
CA MET A 43 7.33 -5.54 1.62
C MET A 43 6.06 -5.07 0.90
N LEU A 44 4.93 -5.13 1.57
CA LEU A 44 3.66 -4.61 1.10
C LEU A 44 3.30 -3.33 1.86
N VAL A 45 3.03 -2.24 1.12
CA VAL A 45 2.75 -0.92 1.69
C VAL A 45 1.38 -0.46 1.23
N HIS A 46 0.50 -0.21 2.18
CA HIS A 46 -0.90 0.17 1.91
C HIS A 46 -1.06 1.63 1.45
N GLY A 47 -2.21 1.95 0.90
CA GLY A 47 -2.60 3.29 0.48
C GLY A 47 -3.04 4.19 1.63
N SER A 48 -3.44 5.41 1.28
CA SER A 48 -3.96 6.40 2.22
C SER A 48 -5.24 5.91 2.90
N GLY A 49 -5.33 6.10 4.23
CA GLY A 49 -6.50 5.69 5.03
C GLY A 49 -6.72 4.17 5.11
N SER A 50 -5.75 3.39 4.62
CA SER A 50 -5.77 1.92 4.65
C SER A 50 -4.89 1.39 5.79
N HIS A 51 -4.65 0.08 5.80
CA HIS A 51 -3.85 -0.61 6.80
C HIS A 51 -3.33 -1.96 6.26
N SER A 52 -2.43 -2.61 6.99
CA SER A 52 -1.78 -3.87 6.60
C SER A 52 -2.74 -5.01 6.32
N HIS A 53 -3.93 -5.05 6.94
CA HIS A 53 -4.94 -6.07 6.69
C HIS A 53 -5.52 -6.06 5.26
N TRP A 54 -5.23 -5.04 4.44
CA TRP A 54 -5.52 -5.06 3.00
C TRP A 54 -4.71 -6.14 2.26
N TRP A 55 -3.67 -6.66 2.91
CA TRP A 55 -2.77 -7.65 2.34
C TRP A 55 -2.99 -9.06 2.88
N ASP A 56 -3.91 -9.26 3.84
CA ASP A 56 -4.13 -10.54 4.51
C ASP A 56 -4.53 -11.69 3.57
N PHE A 57 -5.18 -11.36 2.47
CA PHE A 57 -5.60 -12.30 1.43
C PHE A 57 -4.67 -12.31 0.20
N ILE A 58 -3.71 -11.40 0.13
CA ILE A 58 -2.71 -11.28 -0.94
C ILE A 58 -1.38 -11.90 -0.50
N ALA A 59 -0.89 -11.54 0.67
CA ALA A 59 0.40 -12.00 1.19
C ALA A 59 0.54 -13.53 1.18
N PRO A 60 -0.46 -14.33 1.59
CA PRO A 60 -0.38 -15.79 1.54
C PRO A 60 -0.13 -16.38 0.15
N GLN A 61 -0.59 -15.73 -0.91
CA GLN A 61 -0.42 -16.18 -2.28
C GLN A 61 1.00 -15.96 -2.84
N LEU A 62 1.84 -15.23 -2.10
CA LEU A 62 3.22 -14.91 -2.46
C LEU A 62 4.24 -15.81 -1.73
N LEU A 63 3.81 -16.62 -0.76
CA LEU A 63 4.68 -17.34 0.17
C LEU A 63 5.49 -18.47 -0.45
N ASP A 64 5.12 -18.97 -1.62
CA ASP A 64 5.94 -19.94 -2.33
C ASP A 64 7.29 -19.33 -2.77
N HIS A 65 7.33 -18.02 -2.95
CA HIS A 65 8.47 -17.28 -3.48
C HIS A 65 9.13 -16.33 -2.49
N PHE A 66 8.38 -15.81 -1.50
CA PHE A 66 8.82 -14.72 -0.63
C PHE A 66 8.47 -14.96 0.84
N GLN A 67 9.28 -14.37 1.71
CA GLN A 67 8.84 -13.93 3.01
C GLN A 67 8.17 -12.57 2.84
N VAL A 68 6.97 -12.40 3.38
CA VAL A 68 6.19 -11.17 3.17
C VAL A 68 6.01 -10.42 4.49
N SER A 69 6.18 -9.11 4.46
CA SER A 69 5.78 -8.23 5.56
C SER A 69 4.88 -7.11 5.05
N ALA A 70 3.91 -6.71 5.86
CA ALA A 70 3.02 -5.59 5.59
C ALA A 70 2.92 -4.71 6.83
N LEU A 71 3.26 -3.42 6.70
CA LEU A 71 3.22 -2.48 7.81
C LEU A 71 1.98 -1.60 7.76
N ASP A 72 1.65 -1.03 8.91
CA ASP A 72 0.80 0.16 9.01
C ASP A 72 1.71 1.39 9.05
N LEU A 73 1.61 2.28 8.07
CA LEU A 73 2.30 3.56 8.09
C LEU A 73 1.79 4.40 9.27
N SER A 74 2.66 5.19 9.90
CA SER A 74 2.23 6.04 11.02
C SER A 74 1.02 6.90 10.68
N GLY A 75 0.10 7.06 11.63
CA GLY A 75 -1.18 7.75 11.43
C GLY A 75 -2.26 6.89 10.80
N MET A 76 -2.00 5.61 10.49
CA MET A 76 -2.94 4.67 9.87
C MET A 76 -2.86 3.31 10.56
N GLY A 77 -3.96 2.54 10.51
CA GLY A 77 -4.04 1.22 11.11
C GLY A 77 -3.79 1.24 12.62
N ASP A 78 -2.97 0.31 13.06
CA ASP A 78 -2.60 0.13 14.47
C ASP A 78 -1.24 0.79 14.83
N SER A 79 -0.64 1.55 13.90
CA SER A 79 0.54 2.38 14.17
C SER A 79 0.17 3.69 14.86
N ASP A 80 1.14 4.26 15.58
CA ASP A 80 0.96 5.52 16.28
C ASP A 80 0.74 6.69 15.33
N ARG A 81 0.04 7.72 15.82
CA ARG A 81 -0.08 9.02 15.16
C ARG A 81 1.14 9.88 15.44
N ARG A 82 1.39 10.84 14.55
CA ARG A 82 2.48 11.80 14.68
C ARG A 82 2.00 13.24 14.57
N ASP A 83 2.82 14.16 15.06
CA ASP A 83 2.55 15.59 14.89
C ASP A 83 2.86 16.08 13.46
N ARG A 84 3.71 15.36 12.74
CA ARG A 84 4.11 15.66 11.37
C ARG A 84 4.36 14.39 10.57
N TYR A 85 4.01 14.42 9.30
CA TYR A 85 4.23 13.33 8.35
C TYR A 85 5.04 13.82 7.15
N GLU A 86 5.98 13.00 6.70
CA GLU A 86 6.82 13.30 5.52
C GLU A 86 7.09 12.02 4.74
N GLY A 87 7.25 12.14 3.41
CA GLY A 87 7.56 10.98 2.57
C GLY A 87 8.86 10.28 2.99
N SER A 88 9.87 11.06 3.38
CA SER A 88 11.14 10.53 3.89
C SER A 88 10.98 9.75 5.21
N LEU A 89 10.09 10.20 6.09
CA LEU A 89 9.77 9.53 7.35
C LEU A 89 9.08 8.18 7.11
N PHE A 90 8.04 8.16 6.27
CA PHE A 90 7.40 6.91 5.87
C PHE A 90 8.38 5.94 5.19
N GLY A 91 9.30 6.47 4.36
CA GLY A 91 10.36 5.65 3.80
C GLY A 91 11.26 5.01 4.86
N ARG A 92 11.59 5.74 5.95
CA ARG A 92 12.35 5.18 7.08
C ARG A 92 11.56 4.13 7.88
N GLU A 93 10.25 4.30 8.02
CA GLU A 93 9.37 3.29 8.64
C GLU A 93 9.39 1.98 7.84
N ILE A 94 9.23 2.07 6.51
CA ILE A 94 9.31 0.91 5.60
C ILE A 94 10.66 0.20 5.73
N LEU A 95 11.77 0.95 5.72
CA LEU A 95 13.12 0.37 5.84
C LEU A 95 13.39 -0.22 7.21
N ALA A 96 12.86 0.38 8.28
CA ALA A 96 12.99 -0.15 9.64
C ALA A 96 12.26 -1.49 9.78
N VAL A 97 11.03 -1.59 9.25
CA VAL A 97 10.28 -2.86 9.22
C VAL A 97 10.99 -3.89 8.35
N ALA A 98 11.51 -3.51 7.17
CA ALA A 98 12.26 -4.41 6.30
C ALA A 98 13.50 -4.98 7.01
N LYS A 99 14.21 -4.13 7.78
CA LYS A 99 15.36 -4.54 8.59
C LYS A 99 14.96 -5.51 9.72
N ASP A 100 13.92 -5.17 10.47
CA ASP A 100 13.43 -5.99 11.58
C ASP A 100 12.88 -7.34 11.10
N SER A 101 12.32 -7.36 9.89
CA SER A 101 11.89 -8.59 9.19
C SER A 101 13.06 -9.44 8.67
N GLY A 102 14.31 -8.99 8.79
CA GLY A 102 15.50 -9.67 8.31
C GLY A 102 15.66 -9.62 6.78
N PHE A 103 15.05 -8.67 6.08
CA PHE A 103 15.08 -8.61 4.61
C PHE A 103 16.46 -8.24 4.04
N PHE A 104 17.32 -7.65 4.85
CA PHE A 104 18.69 -7.29 4.46
C PHE A 104 19.75 -8.29 4.94
N ASP A 105 19.33 -9.40 5.53
CA ASP A 105 20.22 -10.52 5.84
C ASP A 105 20.61 -11.25 4.54
N SER A 106 21.55 -12.20 4.63
CA SER A 106 21.96 -12.97 3.45
C SER A 106 20.78 -13.75 2.86
N ARG A 107 20.29 -13.32 1.70
CA ARG A 107 19.12 -13.86 1.00
C ARG A 107 19.46 -14.15 -0.46
N PRO A 108 18.69 -15.03 -1.12
CA PRO A 108 18.90 -15.33 -2.54
C PRO A 108 18.71 -14.14 -3.49
N MET A 109 17.97 -13.11 -3.05
CA MET A 109 17.68 -11.91 -3.83
C MET A 109 17.45 -10.74 -2.86
N ASP A 110 17.80 -9.53 -3.28
CA ASP A 110 17.48 -8.30 -2.57
C ASP A 110 15.97 -8.10 -2.45
N PRO A 111 15.48 -7.41 -1.38
CA PRO A 111 14.05 -7.27 -1.15
C PRO A 111 13.37 -6.42 -2.22
N VAL A 112 12.09 -6.72 -2.44
CA VAL A 112 11.18 -5.94 -3.28
C VAL A 112 10.19 -5.19 -2.40
N ILE A 113 9.84 -3.95 -2.79
CA ILE A 113 8.82 -3.15 -2.10
C ILE A 113 7.66 -2.92 -3.07
N CYS A 114 6.46 -3.35 -2.68
CA CYS A 114 5.22 -3.17 -3.44
C CYS A 114 4.29 -2.22 -2.66
N GLY A 115 3.95 -1.09 -3.25
CA GLY A 115 3.10 -0.10 -2.59
C GLY A 115 1.89 0.31 -3.42
N HIS A 116 0.71 0.35 -2.79
CA HIS A 116 -0.53 0.79 -3.40
C HIS A 116 -0.76 2.29 -3.13
N SER A 117 -1.13 3.05 -4.15
CA SER A 117 -1.52 4.46 -4.03
C SER A 117 -0.45 5.29 -3.30
N LEU A 118 -0.76 5.90 -2.15
CA LEU A 118 0.21 6.58 -1.28
C LEU A 118 1.42 5.68 -0.97
N GLY A 119 1.18 4.40 -0.68
CA GLY A 119 2.22 3.43 -0.38
C GLY A 119 3.22 3.25 -1.53
N GLY A 120 2.79 3.39 -2.79
CA GLY A 120 3.68 3.36 -3.94
C GLY A 120 4.69 4.51 -3.91
N TYR A 121 4.24 5.73 -3.63
CA TYR A 121 5.16 6.87 -3.47
C TYR A 121 6.09 6.68 -2.27
N MET A 122 5.56 6.20 -1.13
CA MET A 122 6.39 5.98 0.07
C MET A 122 7.43 4.89 -0.16
N SER A 123 7.11 3.89 -0.98
CA SER A 123 8.05 2.86 -1.42
C SER A 123 9.21 3.44 -2.24
N THR A 124 8.95 4.46 -3.07
CA THR A 124 10.03 5.15 -3.80
C THR A 124 10.94 5.94 -2.86
N PHE A 125 10.40 6.60 -1.83
CA PHE A 125 11.21 7.25 -0.80
C PHE A 125 12.07 6.24 -0.04
N ALA A 126 11.50 5.08 0.32
CA ALA A 126 12.25 4.02 0.98
C ALA A 126 13.44 3.56 0.12
N ALA A 127 13.19 3.24 -1.15
CA ALA A 127 14.24 2.78 -2.06
C ALA A 127 15.30 3.85 -2.34
N HIS A 128 14.90 5.12 -2.50
CA HIS A 128 15.82 6.23 -2.76
C HIS A 128 16.79 6.48 -1.61
N GLN A 129 16.31 6.38 -0.35
CA GLN A 129 17.13 6.65 0.83
C GLN A 129 17.79 5.40 1.44
N SER A 130 17.52 4.20 0.88
CA SER A 130 18.09 2.96 1.38
C SER A 130 19.59 2.91 1.18
N ARG A 131 20.30 2.52 2.23
CA ARG A 131 21.74 2.20 2.18
C ARG A 131 21.99 0.74 1.84
N ASN A 132 20.96 -0.10 1.93
CA ASN A 132 21.00 -1.50 1.55
C ASN A 132 20.47 -1.67 0.14
N PRO A 133 20.90 -2.71 -0.59
CA PRO A 133 20.35 -3.00 -1.89
C PRO A 133 18.85 -3.28 -1.84
N ILE A 134 18.13 -2.78 -2.84
CA ILE A 134 16.71 -3.06 -3.09
C ILE A 134 16.63 -3.59 -4.52
N GLN A 135 16.00 -4.74 -4.74
CA GLN A 135 15.82 -5.32 -6.07
C GLN A 135 14.96 -4.42 -6.95
N GLY A 136 13.86 -3.93 -6.39
CA GLY A 136 12.97 -3.02 -7.11
C GLY A 136 11.77 -2.56 -6.32
N VAL A 137 11.08 -1.58 -6.89
CA VAL A 137 9.81 -1.04 -6.39
C VAL A 137 8.71 -1.33 -7.40
N ILE A 138 7.57 -1.84 -6.93
CA ILE A 138 6.34 -1.96 -7.72
C ILE A 138 5.33 -0.95 -7.17
N MET A 139 4.98 0.03 -7.99
CA MET A 139 3.94 1.01 -7.70
C MET A 139 2.60 0.49 -8.22
N ILE A 140 1.65 0.31 -7.33
CA ILE A 140 0.32 -0.22 -7.64
C ILE A 140 -0.66 0.93 -7.61
N ASP A 141 -1.18 1.29 -8.76
CA ASP A 141 -2.08 2.42 -9.02
C ASP A 141 -1.64 3.74 -8.38
N SER A 142 -0.36 4.04 -8.54
CA SER A 142 0.29 5.26 -8.03
C SER A 142 0.81 6.07 -9.22
N PRO A 143 0.01 6.99 -9.79
CA PRO A 143 0.35 7.70 -11.01
C PRO A 143 1.51 8.69 -10.80
N ILE A 144 2.52 8.66 -11.67
CA ILE A 144 3.57 9.66 -11.71
C ILE A 144 3.14 10.73 -12.72
N ARG A 145 2.75 11.88 -12.21
CA ARG A 145 2.20 12.97 -13.01
C ARG A 145 3.29 13.90 -13.55
N PRO A 146 3.09 14.52 -14.74
CA PRO A 146 4.04 15.47 -15.29
C PRO A 146 4.23 16.70 -14.37
N PRO A 147 5.36 17.42 -14.49
CA PRO A 147 5.65 18.57 -13.61
C PRO A 147 4.63 19.72 -13.70
N ASP A 148 4.01 19.88 -14.84
CA ASP A 148 3.01 20.91 -15.19
C ASP A 148 1.56 20.42 -14.98
N TYR A 149 1.38 19.26 -14.36
CA TYR A 149 0.07 18.70 -14.12
C TYR A 149 -0.81 19.64 -13.29
N ASP A 150 -2.00 19.94 -13.81
CA ASP A 150 -2.96 20.79 -13.14
C ASP A 150 -3.73 20.04 -12.03
N TYR A 151 -3.36 20.31 -10.79
CA TYR A 151 -4.04 19.75 -9.61
C TYR A 151 -5.34 20.47 -9.25
N SER A 152 -5.68 21.60 -9.90
CA SER A 152 -6.91 22.32 -9.60
C SER A 152 -8.16 21.55 -10.02
N THR A 153 -7.98 20.64 -11.00
CA THR A 153 -9.06 19.75 -11.49
C THR A 153 -9.34 18.57 -10.57
N HIS A 154 -8.44 18.29 -9.60
CA HIS A 154 -8.74 17.34 -8.57
C HIS A 154 -9.80 17.94 -7.65
N GLU A 155 -10.98 17.36 -7.62
CA GLU A 155 -11.87 17.59 -6.50
C GLU A 155 -11.06 17.29 -5.24
N ARG A 156 -10.73 18.34 -4.50
CA ARG A 156 -10.31 18.16 -3.13
C ARG A 156 -11.43 17.39 -2.49
N SER A 157 -11.25 16.14 -2.23
CA SER A 157 -12.12 15.39 -1.33
C SER A 157 -12.31 16.33 -0.15
N GLY A 158 -13.56 16.77 0.04
CA GLY A 158 -13.87 17.87 0.97
C GLY A 158 -13.22 17.60 2.33
N PRO A 159 -13.13 18.57 3.20
CA PRO A 159 -12.36 18.47 4.44
C PRO A 159 -12.70 17.13 5.08
N ILE A 160 -11.69 16.28 5.27
CA ILE A 160 -11.85 15.01 5.99
C ILE A 160 -12.48 15.43 7.31
N ARG A 161 -13.75 15.11 7.46
CA ARG A 161 -14.51 15.52 8.65
C ARG A 161 -13.79 14.90 9.83
N ARG A 162 -13.49 15.71 10.85
CA ARG A 162 -12.85 15.31 12.10
C ARG A 162 -13.37 13.95 12.54
N ILE A 163 -12.47 13.06 12.94
CA ILE A 163 -12.82 11.72 13.42
C ILE A 163 -13.99 11.85 14.38
N LYS A 164 -15.07 11.17 14.00
CA LYS A 164 -16.29 11.14 14.75
C LYS A 164 -16.31 9.82 15.51
N THR A 165 -16.56 9.88 16.81
CA THR A 165 -16.87 8.68 17.57
C THR A 165 -18.29 8.24 17.24
N TYR A 166 -18.47 6.99 16.89
CA TYR A 166 -19.75 6.38 16.58
C TYR A 166 -20.21 5.52 17.75
N PRO A 167 -21.51 5.48 18.07
CA PRO A 167 -22.00 4.84 19.29
C PRO A 167 -21.78 3.33 19.29
N ASP A 168 -21.81 2.69 18.14
CA ASP A 168 -21.71 1.25 17.99
C ASP A 168 -21.00 0.86 16.67
N LYS A 169 -20.62 -0.42 16.60
CA LYS A 169 -19.88 -1.00 15.48
C LYS A 169 -20.70 -1.03 14.18
N GLU A 170 -21.98 -1.24 14.26
CA GLU A 170 -22.86 -1.34 13.09
C GLU A 170 -22.96 0.03 12.42
N THR A 171 -23.20 1.07 13.20
CA THR A 171 -23.31 2.46 12.72
C THR A 171 -22.04 2.94 12.00
N ILE A 172 -20.83 2.61 12.51
CA ILE A 172 -19.59 3.00 11.86
C ILE A 172 -19.36 2.19 10.59
N LEU A 173 -19.59 0.86 10.60
CA LEU A 173 -19.39 0.00 9.44
C LEU A 173 -20.29 0.39 8.25
N GLU A 174 -21.54 0.81 8.49
CA GLU A 174 -22.41 1.34 7.43
C GLU A 174 -21.85 2.59 6.74
N ARG A 175 -20.91 3.28 7.38
CA ARG A 175 -20.23 4.48 6.85
C ARG A 175 -18.93 4.18 6.12
N PHE A 176 -18.51 2.91 6.08
CA PHE A 176 -17.30 2.56 5.34
C PHE A 176 -17.46 2.89 3.85
N ARG A 177 -16.49 3.60 3.31
CA ARG A 177 -16.42 3.95 1.88
C ARG A 177 -14.97 3.88 1.44
N LEU A 178 -14.75 3.40 0.23
CA LEU A 178 -13.45 3.50 -0.42
C LEU A 178 -13.13 4.96 -0.78
N THR A 179 -11.86 5.33 -0.72
CA THR A 179 -11.41 6.68 -1.13
C THR A 179 -10.17 6.54 -2.03
N PRO A 180 -10.24 6.92 -3.31
CA PRO A 180 -11.42 7.43 -4.02
C PRO A 180 -12.59 6.43 -4.05
N GLU A 181 -13.80 6.97 -4.14
CA GLU A 181 -15.00 6.14 -4.22
C GLU A 181 -15.01 5.34 -5.52
N GLN A 182 -15.29 4.06 -5.41
CA GLN A 182 -15.47 3.15 -6.55
C GLN A 182 -16.40 2.01 -6.18
N ASP A 183 -17.04 1.43 -7.19
CA ASP A 183 -17.74 0.17 -7.04
C ASP A 183 -16.72 -0.97 -6.84
N CYS A 184 -17.08 -1.93 -5.99
CA CYS A 184 -16.30 -3.14 -5.80
C CYS A 184 -17.25 -4.35 -5.81
N GLU A 185 -17.00 -5.28 -6.71
CA GLU A 185 -17.82 -6.50 -6.82
C GLU A 185 -17.56 -7.48 -5.68
N ASN A 186 -16.32 -7.51 -5.15
CA ASN A 186 -15.90 -8.39 -4.08
C ASN A 186 -16.35 -7.88 -2.70
N LYS A 187 -17.64 -7.92 -2.41
CA LYS A 187 -18.22 -7.41 -1.16
C LYS A 187 -17.63 -8.08 0.08
N TYR A 188 -17.30 -9.38 0.01
CA TYR A 188 -16.66 -10.11 1.10
C TYR A 188 -15.28 -9.51 1.49
N ILE A 189 -14.54 -8.94 0.53
CA ILE A 189 -13.28 -8.23 0.80
C ILE A 189 -13.58 -6.89 1.51
N LEU A 190 -14.55 -6.14 0.99
CA LEU A 190 -14.96 -4.87 1.61
C LEU A 190 -15.39 -5.06 3.06
N ASP A 191 -16.23 -6.07 3.33
CA ASP A 191 -16.68 -6.41 4.68
C ASP A 191 -15.53 -6.80 5.60
N TYR A 192 -14.56 -7.52 5.06
CA TYR A 192 -13.35 -7.88 5.79
C TYR A 192 -12.53 -6.65 6.18
N ILE A 193 -12.20 -5.81 5.21
CA ILE A 193 -11.38 -4.61 5.41
C ILE A 193 -12.08 -3.62 6.35
N ALA A 194 -13.38 -3.39 6.16
CA ALA A 194 -14.14 -2.47 6.99
C ALA A 194 -14.05 -2.83 8.47
N LYS A 195 -14.11 -4.12 8.82
CA LYS A 195 -13.99 -4.61 10.20
C LYS A 195 -12.63 -4.30 10.82
N TRP A 196 -11.56 -4.33 10.04
CA TRP A 196 -10.20 -4.00 10.49
C TRP A 196 -9.90 -2.51 10.50
N SER A 197 -10.72 -1.69 9.81
CA SER A 197 -10.55 -0.24 9.73
C SER A 197 -11.02 0.54 10.96
N ILE A 198 -11.62 -0.13 11.94
CA ILE A 198 -12.21 0.49 13.12
C ILE A 198 -11.53 0.00 14.40
N ARG A 199 -11.56 0.83 15.43
CA ARG A 199 -11.15 0.48 16.80
C ARG A 199 -12.13 1.01 17.82
N GLU A 200 -12.17 0.37 18.98
CA GLU A 200 -12.85 0.91 20.14
C GLU A 200 -12.13 2.16 20.64
N SER A 201 -12.90 3.12 21.09
CA SER A 201 -12.42 4.35 21.70
C SER A 201 -13.36 4.76 22.84
N ASN A 202 -12.95 5.77 23.65
CA ASN A 202 -13.78 6.25 24.75
C ASN A 202 -15.14 6.75 24.23
N GLY A 203 -16.19 5.99 24.51
CA GLY A 203 -17.58 6.33 24.12
C GLY A 203 -18.06 5.73 22.80
N GLY A 204 -17.35 4.73 22.20
CA GLY A 204 -17.80 4.02 21.02
C GLY A 204 -16.69 3.55 20.10
N TYR A 205 -16.82 3.78 18.79
CA TYR A 205 -15.90 3.33 17.76
C TYR A 205 -15.39 4.49 16.91
N GLU A 206 -14.15 4.40 16.44
CA GLU A 206 -13.54 5.37 15.52
C GLU A 206 -12.76 4.67 14.41
N TRP A 207 -12.48 5.40 13.31
CA TRP A 207 -11.63 4.92 12.23
C TRP A 207 -10.16 4.88 12.65
N LYS A 208 -9.42 3.86 12.20
CA LYS A 208 -7.99 3.69 12.46
C LYS A 208 -7.12 4.56 11.53
N PHE A 209 -7.42 5.84 11.39
CA PHE A 209 -6.52 6.76 10.71
C PHE A 209 -6.52 8.15 11.38
N ASP A 210 -5.44 8.90 11.19
CA ASP A 210 -5.35 10.29 11.62
C ASP A 210 -6.01 11.19 10.57
N ASP A 211 -7.15 11.81 10.90
CA ASP A 211 -7.89 12.70 10.01
C ASP A 211 -7.12 13.98 9.65
N SER A 212 -6.14 14.35 10.47
CA SER A 212 -5.24 15.47 10.22
C SER A 212 -3.98 15.09 9.40
N LEU A 213 -3.86 13.82 8.97
CA LEU A 213 -2.68 13.34 8.27
C LEU A 213 -2.35 14.18 7.05
N PHE A 214 -3.33 14.48 6.22
CA PHE A 214 -3.10 15.28 5.00
C PHE A 214 -2.79 16.74 5.26
N ASP A 215 -3.32 17.31 6.35
CA ASP A 215 -2.98 18.67 6.77
C ASP A 215 -1.54 18.77 7.28
N LYS A 216 -1.05 17.68 7.86
CA LYS A 216 0.30 17.54 8.43
C LYS A 216 1.31 16.96 7.44
N LEU A 217 0.87 16.44 6.30
CA LEU A 217 1.72 15.76 5.33
C LEU A 217 2.44 16.75 4.42
N GLY A 218 3.75 16.85 4.60
CA GLY A 218 4.64 17.54 3.68
C GLY A 218 4.93 16.68 2.44
N PHE A 219 4.14 16.83 1.38
CA PHE A 219 4.57 16.40 0.05
C PHE A 219 5.55 17.43 -0.49
N GLY A 220 6.84 17.27 -0.23
CA GLY A 220 7.86 18.06 -0.88
C GLY A 220 7.81 17.85 -2.41
N HIS A 221 8.36 18.79 -3.19
CA HIS A 221 8.48 18.69 -4.66
C HIS A 221 9.20 17.42 -5.15
N MET A 222 9.75 16.64 -4.25
CA MET A 222 10.58 15.45 -4.52
C MET A 222 9.81 14.21 -4.97
N THR A 223 8.50 14.10 -4.77
CA THR A 223 7.76 12.87 -5.08
C THR A 223 7.68 12.53 -6.57
N ARG A 224 7.89 13.50 -7.45
CA ARG A 224 7.67 13.33 -8.89
C ARG A 224 8.89 12.81 -9.63
N SER A 225 10.09 13.23 -9.22
CA SER A 225 11.34 12.83 -9.88
C SER A 225 11.92 11.54 -9.26
N ILE A 226 11.76 11.33 -7.97
CA ILE A 226 12.40 10.22 -7.24
C ILE A 226 12.14 8.87 -7.89
N ALA A 227 10.90 8.58 -8.30
CA ALA A 227 10.57 7.27 -8.87
C ALA A 227 11.40 6.94 -10.12
N PHE A 228 11.67 7.95 -10.97
CA PHE A 228 12.48 7.76 -12.18
C PHE A 228 13.99 7.86 -11.93
N GLU A 229 14.40 8.32 -10.75
CA GLU A 229 15.80 8.43 -10.35
C GLU A 229 16.33 7.20 -9.60
N LEU A 230 15.44 6.28 -9.20
CA LEU A 230 15.82 5.08 -8.46
C LEU A 230 16.97 4.32 -9.12
N SER A 231 17.90 3.83 -8.33
CA SER A 231 18.98 2.94 -8.77
C SER A 231 18.52 1.49 -8.97
N CYS A 232 17.43 1.11 -8.34
CA CYS A 232 16.83 -0.21 -8.46
C CYS A 232 15.81 -0.29 -9.61
N LYS A 233 15.23 -1.48 -9.84
CA LYS A 233 14.18 -1.67 -10.84
C LYS A 233 12.89 -0.97 -10.43
N LEU A 234 12.14 -0.49 -11.43
CA LEU A 234 10.82 0.12 -11.23
C LEU A 234 9.78 -0.62 -12.08
N GLY A 235 8.66 -0.96 -11.45
CA GLY A 235 7.45 -1.44 -12.10
C GLY A 235 6.25 -0.58 -11.72
N ILE A 236 5.32 -0.42 -12.64
CA ILE A 236 4.06 0.29 -12.42
C ILE A 236 2.93 -0.63 -12.88
N LEU A 237 2.02 -0.95 -11.97
CA LEU A 237 0.76 -1.63 -12.25
C LEU A 237 -0.38 -0.61 -12.12
N TYR A 238 -1.29 -0.59 -13.07
CA TYR A 238 -2.45 0.32 -13.02
C TYR A 238 -3.72 -0.38 -13.48
N GLY A 239 -4.86 0.05 -12.94
CA GLY A 239 -6.17 -0.49 -13.34
C GLY A 239 -6.68 0.15 -14.62
N THR A 240 -7.25 -0.65 -15.55
CA THR A 240 -7.81 -0.11 -16.80
C THR A 240 -9.03 0.79 -16.59
N LYS A 241 -9.70 0.67 -15.43
CA LYS A 241 -10.82 1.51 -15.02
C LYS A 241 -10.44 2.59 -14.02
N SER A 242 -9.13 2.72 -13.69
CA SER A 242 -8.66 3.70 -12.72
C SER A 242 -8.79 5.13 -13.25
N SER A 243 -9.51 5.96 -12.54
CA SER A 243 -9.58 7.40 -12.81
C SER A 243 -8.27 8.15 -12.53
N MET A 244 -7.31 7.48 -11.87
CA MET A 244 -6.01 8.07 -11.55
C MET A 244 -5.04 8.10 -12.73
N PHE A 245 -5.28 7.31 -13.77
CA PHE A 245 -4.42 7.18 -14.95
C PHE A 245 -5.16 7.65 -16.20
N SER A 246 -4.88 8.89 -16.63
CA SER A 246 -5.24 9.39 -17.96
C SER A 246 -4.18 9.02 -19.00
N ASP A 247 -4.52 9.18 -20.29
CA ASP A 247 -3.57 8.94 -21.39
C ASP A 247 -2.33 9.83 -21.28
N ASP A 248 -2.47 11.08 -20.82
CA ASP A 248 -1.37 12.01 -20.62
C ASP A 248 -0.42 11.52 -19.50
N ILE A 249 -0.97 11.02 -18.40
CA ILE A 249 -0.18 10.45 -17.30
C ILE A 249 0.57 9.20 -17.77
N LEU A 250 -0.09 8.32 -18.52
CA LEU A 250 0.55 7.12 -19.07
C LEU A 250 1.61 7.47 -20.10
N SER A 251 1.35 8.43 -20.97
CA SER A 251 2.31 8.93 -21.95
C SER A 251 3.55 9.52 -21.27
N TYR A 252 3.36 10.37 -20.26
CA TYR A 252 4.44 10.91 -19.46
C TYR A 252 5.24 9.82 -18.74
N ALA A 253 4.56 8.89 -18.07
CA ALA A 253 5.23 7.80 -17.37
C ALA A 253 6.07 6.95 -18.33
N ARG A 254 5.55 6.62 -19.51
CA ARG A 254 6.27 5.86 -20.54
C ARG A 254 7.47 6.61 -21.11
N SER A 255 7.34 7.91 -21.37
CA SER A 255 8.43 8.73 -21.93
C SER A 255 9.53 9.05 -20.94
N SER A 256 9.20 9.17 -19.64
CA SER A 256 10.14 9.53 -18.57
C SER A 256 10.79 8.33 -17.89
N ALA A 257 10.20 7.14 -18.05
CA ALA A 257 10.68 5.94 -17.41
C ALA A 257 12.03 5.48 -17.96
N LYS A 258 12.92 5.01 -17.07
CA LYS A 258 14.17 4.39 -17.48
C LYS A 258 13.93 3.14 -18.34
N LYS A 259 14.87 2.86 -19.25
CA LYS A 259 14.86 1.62 -20.02
C LYS A 259 14.76 0.41 -19.09
N GLY A 260 13.78 -0.45 -19.33
CA GLY A 260 13.51 -1.65 -18.51
C GLY A 260 12.40 -1.45 -17.46
N THR A 261 11.92 -0.23 -17.23
CA THR A 261 10.70 -0.01 -16.45
C THR A 261 9.50 -0.67 -17.14
N ARG A 262 8.73 -1.43 -16.39
CA ARG A 262 7.53 -2.10 -16.90
C ARG A 262 6.29 -1.36 -16.40
N ILE A 263 5.42 -0.96 -17.33
CA ILE A 263 4.14 -0.33 -17.05
C ILE A 263 3.05 -1.23 -17.62
N ILE A 264 2.28 -1.87 -16.74
CA ILE A 264 1.36 -2.95 -17.08
C ILE A 264 -0.03 -2.61 -16.55
N SER A 265 -1.05 -2.77 -17.40
CA SER A 265 -2.45 -2.65 -17.00
C SER A 265 -2.96 -3.92 -16.34
N ILE A 266 -3.88 -3.76 -15.41
CA ILE A 266 -4.70 -4.84 -14.85
C ILE A 266 -6.14 -4.60 -15.32
N GLU A 267 -6.62 -5.50 -16.15
CA GLU A 267 -7.96 -5.43 -16.71
C GLU A 267 -9.03 -5.48 -15.62
N ASP A 268 -10.12 -4.77 -15.84
CA ASP A 268 -11.28 -4.72 -14.95
C ASP A 268 -11.01 -4.26 -13.52
N ALA A 269 -9.89 -3.59 -13.29
CA ALA A 269 -9.56 -2.98 -12.01
C ALA A 269 -9.68 -1.45 -12.10
N ALA A 270 -10.23 -0.83 -11.06
CA ALA A 270 -10.15 0.60 -10.79
C ALA A 270 -8.97 0.91 -9.86
N HIS A 271 -9.05 2.00 -9.06
CA HIS A 271 -7.93 2.41 -8.20
C HIS A 271 -7.54 1.35 -7.16
N HIS A 272 -8.52 0.68 -6.56
CA HIS A 272 -8.26 -0.31 -5.51
C HIS A 272 -8.04 -1.71 -6.10
N ILE A 273 -7.01 -1.86 -6.92
CA ILE A 273 -6.64 -3.13 -7.58
C ILE A 273 -6.59 -4.32 -6.60
N PRO A 274 -6.05 -4.18 -5.36
CA PRO A 274 -6.05 -5.26 -4.39
C PRO A 274 -7.43 -5.83 -4.05
N LEU A 275 -8.50 -5.04 -4.26
CA LEU A 275 -9.88 -5.43 -4.00
C LEU A 275 -10.56 -5.95 -5.26
N ASP A 276 -10.31 -5.31 -6.40
CA ASP A 276 -10.99 -5.63 -7.66
C ASP A 276 -10.44 -6.92 -8.27
N GLN A 277 -9.10 -7.01 -8.35
CA GLN A 277 -8.39 -8.08 -9.04
C GLN A 277 -7.23 -8.65 -8.21
N PRO A 278 -7.49 -9.16 -6.97
CA PRO A 278 -6.43 -9.59 -6.04
C PRO A 278 -5.54 -10.71 -6.61
N VAL A 279 -6.13 -11.72 -7.25
CA VAL A 279 -5.37 -12.85 -7.83
C VAL A 279 -4.53 -12.38 -9.00
N LYS A 280 -5.11 -11.54 -9.87
CA LYS A 280 -4.39 -10.97 -11.02
C LYS A 280 -3.24 -10.07 -10.58
N LEU A 281 -3.43 -9.31 -9.52
CA LEU A 281 -2.37 -8.49 -8.92
C LEU A 281 -1.18 -9.36 -8.48
N VAL A 282 -1.43 -10.47 -7.81
CA VAL A 282 -0.39 -11.43 -7.41
C VAL A 282 0.36 -11.96 -8.62
N GLU A 283 -0.35 -12.41 -9.66
CA GLU A 283 0.25 -12.90 -10.89
C GLU A 283 1.18 -11.87 -11.54
N GLU A 284 0.74 -10.61 -11.64
CA GLU A 284 1.54 -9.55 -12.27
C GLU A 284 2.74 -9.13 -11.39
N ILE A 285 2.60 -9.13 -10.06
CA ILE A 285 3.75 -8.93 -9.15
C ILE A 285 4.80 -10.01 -9.40
N LEU A 286 4.43 -11.28 -9.39
CA LEU A 286 5.35 -12.40 -9.60
C LEU A 286 5.99 -12.34 -10.98
N ARG A 287 5.21 -12.10 -12.03
CA ARG A 287 5.70 -11.97 -13.42
C ARG A 287 6.67 -10.81 -13.58
N MET A 288 6.42 -9.69 -12.90
CA MET A 288 7.28 -8.52 -12.95
C MET A 288 8.63 -8.81 -12.28
N ILE A 289 8.61 -9.38 -11.08
CA ILE A 289 9.84 -9.72 -10.33
C ILE A 289 10.66 -10.77 -11.07
N ASP A 290 10.02 -11.76 -11.68
CA ASP A 290 10.74 -12.79 -12.48
C ASP A 290 11.52 -12.16 -13.65
N LYS A 291 11.03 -11.11 -14.27
CA LYS A 291 11.75 -10.37 -15.33
C LYS A 291 12.89 -9.48 -14.80
N TRP A 292 13.05 -9.35 -13.50
CA TRP A 292 14.13 -8.60 -12.86
C TRP A 292 15.33 -9.46 -12.45
N LYS A 293 15.14 -10.77 -12.45
CA LYS A 293 16.22 -11.75 -12.27
C LYS A 293 17.10 -11.83 -13.53
#